data_cf9e25cc6ce1c0a403de98650e283d91
#
_entry.id   cf9e25cc6ce1c0a403de98650e283d91
#
_cell.length_a   1.000
_cell.length_b   1.000
_cell.length_c   1.000
_cell.angle_alpha   90.00
_cell.angle_beta   90.00
_cell.angle_gamma   90.00
#
_symmetry.space_group_name_H-M   'P 1'
#
loop_
_entity.id
_entity.type
_entity.pdbx_description
1 polymer ?
#
loop_
_entity_poly.entity_id
_entity_poly.type
_entity_poly.pdbx_seq_one_letter_code
_entity_poly.pdbx_strand_id
1 'polypeptide(L)'
;MLFHYGFYSNKQPSVPACSQAHLVEVGAHHLSKVKFPDAVADQSKLSIPELVLRSLRLGSAAARANFVPALFVQALMIGLVAAYFYLPAAKPVFGVLTNWNVHGGLLFSFVAMGITVGGLTEISGVYLHNKGRWKGEDLGNMAFNFFVFGLLGVMNSLFYQQQAHWFGAGRSPGILATKTFVDQFLYTPFLSNPVQTLAFLWKSEQFSFRQTVEKMQHFQQFYVLTVLPVLVSNWCFWIPMVVVIYCFPTSLQLPLGILAVAIWSMLLATLIEPANT
;
A
#
# COMPACT_ATOMS: atom_id res chain seq x y z
N MET A 1 10.92 -35.96 0.37
CA MET A 1 12.02 -35.79 1.35
C MET A 1 11.56 -34.77 2.37
N LEU A 2 11.10 -35.29 3.52
CA LEU A 2 10.43 -34.57 4.60
C LEU A 2 11.49 -33.82 5.43
N PHE A 3 11.31 -32.52 5.69
CA PHE A 3 11.97 -31.84 6.79
C PHE A 3 10.96 -31.49 7.87
N HIS A 4 10.97 -32.26 8.90
CA HIS A 4 10.41 -32.00 10.21
C HIS A 4 11.16 -30.81 10.83
N TYR A 5 10.43 -29.76 11.22
CA TYR A 5 10.92 -28.82 12.23
C TYR A 5 10.10 -29.02 13.50
N GLY A 6 10.82 -29.47 14.53
CA GLY A 6 10.32 -29.79 15.84
C GLY A 6 9.77 -28.57 16.57
N PHE A 7 8.65 -28.79 17.23
CA PHE A 7 8.03 -27.91 18.21
C PHE A 7 8.96 -27.74 19.41
N TYR A 8 9.34 -26.48 19.70
CA TYR A 8 9.66 -26.07 21.05
C TYR A 8 8.56 -25.15 21.55
N SER A 9 7.79 -25.71 22.48
CA SER A 9 6.80 -25.02 23.26
C SER A 9 7.43 -23.94 24.13
N ASN A 10 7.17 -22.66 23.83
CA ASN A 10 7.19 -21.65 24.86
C ASN A 10 6.05 -20.65 24.59
N LYS A 11 5.14 -20.55 25.53
CA LYS A 11 3.88 -19.81 25.48
C LYS A 11 4.14 -18.31 25.33
N GLN A 12 4.11 -17.79 24.12
CA GLN A 12 3.71 -16.43 23.82
C GLN A 12 2.85 -16.47 22.56
N PRO A 13 1.69 -15.81 22.50
CA PRO A 13 0.94 -15.66 21.26
C PRO A 13 1.69 -14.66 20.36
N SER A 14 2.66 -15.17 19.62
CA SER A 14 3.29 -14.41 18.55
C SER A 14 2.35 -14.38 17.36
N VAL A 15 1.56 -13.30 17.24
CA VAL A 15 1.00 -12.93 15.94
C VAL A 15 2.20 -12.71 15.00
N PRO A 16 2.33 -13.44 13.89
CA PRO A 16 3.48 -13.30 13.02
C PRO A 16 3.55 -11.86 12.53
N ALA A 17 4.70 -11.24 12.68
CA ALA A 17 4.99 -9.87 12.27
C ALA A 17 4.68 -9.61 10.78
N CYS A 18 4.73 -10.65 9.96
CA CYS A 18 4.36 -10.64 8.55
C CYS A 18 2.89 -10.24 8.32
N SER A 19 1.98 -10.59 9.24
CA SER A 19 0.55 -10.31 9.13
C SER A 19 0.24 -8.81 9.14
N GLN A 20 0.96 -8.00 9.92
CA GLN A 20 0.62 -6.57 10.07
C GLN A 20 1.09 -5.70 8.89
N ALA A 21 2.26 -5.97 8.33
CA ALA A 21 2.74 -5.23 7.16
C ALA A 21 1.99 -5.61 5.87
N HIS A 22 1.58 -6.88 5.74
CA HIS A 22 0.70 -7.33 4.66
C HIS A 22 -0.70 -6.69 4.71
N LEU A 23 -1.19 -6.35 5.90
CA LEU A 23 -2.57 -5.91 6.11
C LEU A 23 -2.88 -4.54 5.51
N VAL A 24 -1.89 -3.67 5.39
CA VAL A 24 -2.10 -2.31 4.86
C VAL A 24 -2.00 -2.27 3.33
N GLU A 25 -1.27 -3.20 2.72
CA GLU A 25 -1.08 -3.22 1.25
C GLU A 25 -1.96 -4.25 0.52
N VAL A 26 -2.35 -5.34 1.15
CA VAL A 26 -3.00 -6.49 0.46
C VAL A 26 -4.51 -6.51 0.58
N GLY A 27 -5.11 -5.51 1.16
CA GLY A 27 -6.56 -5.43 1.07
C GLY A 27 -7.32 -5.88 2.29
N ALA A 28 -8.36 -5.17 2.42
CA ALA A 28 -9.32 -5.10 3.45
C ALA A 28 -9.99 -6.43 3.85
N HIS A 29 -9.91 -7.47 3.04
CA HIS A 29 -10.52 -8.76 3.39
C HIS A 29 -9.88 -9.41 4.64
N HIS A 30 -8.58 -9.16 4.84
CA HIS A 30 -7.89 -9.62 6.05
C HIS A 30 -7.96 -8.60 7.19
N LEU A 31 -8.08 -7.30 6.88
CA LEU A 31 -8.17 -6.23 7.88
C LEU A 31 -9.46 -6.27 8.69
N SER A 32 -10.56 -6.77 8.12
CA SER A 32 -11.81 -6.93 8.87
C SER A 32 -11.73 -8.01 9.98
N LYS A 33 -10.75 -8.92 9.89
CA LYS A 33 -10.50 -9.99 10.88
C LYS A 33 -9.32 -9.72 11.80
N VAL A 34 -8.48 -8.75 11.48
CA VAL A 34 -7.40 -8.33 12.36
C VAL A 34 -7.98 -7.37 13.38
N LYS A 35 -8.24 -7.87 14.56
CA LYS A 35 -8.25 -7.01 15.74
C LYS A 35 -6.88 -6.35 15.76
N PHE A 36 -6.83 -5.03 15.55
CA PHE A 36 -5.64 -4.25 15.90
C PHE A 36 -5.28 -4.69 17.32
N PRO A 37 -4.13 -5.32 17.53
CA PRO A 37 -3.91 -6.03 18.78
C PRO A 37 -4.08 -5.08 19.95
N ASP A 38 -4.56 -5.58 21.08
CA ASP A 38 -4.35 -5.00 22.40
C ASP A 38 -2.84 -4.88 22.72
N ALA A 39 -2.00 -5.08 21.72
CA ALA A 39 -0.55 -4.95 21.70
C ALA A 39 -0.03 -3.57 22.17
N VAL A 40 -0.87 -2.53 22.13
CA VAL A 40 -0.53 -1.25 22.71
C VAL A 40 -0.52 -1.33 24.24
N ALA A 41 -1.40 -2.10 24.85
CA ALA A 41 -1.49 -2.21 26.32
C ALA A 41 -0.31 -2.98 26.94
N ASP A 42 0.21 -4.00 26.27
CA ASP A 42 1.36 -4.78 26.79
C ASP A 42 2.72 -4.10 26.48
N GLN A 43 2.75 -3.14 25.57
CA GLN A 43 3.97 -2.45 25.16
C GLN A 43 4.17 -1.07 25.83
N SER A 44 3.29 -0.67 26.71
CA SER A 44 3.40 0.60 27.49
C SER A 44 4.66 0.68 28.37
N LYS A 45 5.38 -0.44 28.53
CA LYS A 45 6.61 -0.54 29.32
C LYS A 45 7.90 -0.35 28.51
N LEU A 46 7.81 -0.36 27.15
CA LEU A 46 8.98 -0.20 26.28
C LEU A 46 9.30 1.28 26.07
N SER A 47 10.58 1.60 26.03
CA SER A 47 11.03 2.94 25.65
C SER A 47 10.79 3.21 24.16
N ILE A 48 10.64 4.47 23.76
CA ILE A 48 10.44 4.87 22.35
C ILE A 48 11.55 4.29 21.43
N PRO A 49 12.86 4.32 21.79
CA PRO A 49 13.91 3.70 20.95
C PRO A 49 13.71 2.20 20.75
N GLU A 50 13.26 1.46 21.76
CA GLU A 50 13.00 0.02 21.66
C GLU A 50 11.81 -0.25 20.73
N LEU A 51 10.75 0.57 20.81
CA LEU A 51 9.60 0.50 19.91
C LEU A 51 10.01 0.77 18.46
N VAL A 52 10.83 1.80 18.22
CA VAL A 52 11.36 2.12 16.89
C VAL A 52 12.18 0.96 16.33
N LEU A 53 13.12 0.42 17.12
CA LEU A 53 13.94 -0.71 16.67
C LEU A 53 13.10 -1.94 16.34
N ARG A 54 12.08 -2.23 17.13
CA ARG A 54 11.13 -3.31 16.86
C ARG A 54 10.40 -3.06 15.55
N SER A 55 9.87 -1.87 15.34
CA SER A 55 9.14 -1.48 14.12
C SER A 55 10.02 -1.57 12.87
N LEU A 56 11.27 -1.15 12.96
CA LEU A 56 12.25 -1.29 11.87
C LEU A 56 12.53 -2.76 11.55
N ARG A 57 12.65 -3.61 12.56
CA ARG A 57 12.83 -5.07 12.37
C ARG A 57 11.61 -5.71 11.68
N LEU A 58 10.40 -5.35 12.12
CA LEU A 58 9.15 -5.84 11.53
C LEU A 58 9.01 -5.40 10.08
N GLY A 59 9.20 -4.11 9.79
CA GLY A 59 9.14 -3.56 8.44
C GLY A 59 10.19 -4.16 7.51
N SER A 60 11.44 -4.36 8.01
CA SER A 60 12.50 -4.99 7.22
C SER A 60 12.26 -6.48 6.95
N ALA A 61 11.64 -7.20 7.88
CA ALA A 61 11.24 -8.58 7.67
C ALA A 61 10.17 -8.69 6.58
N ALA A 62 9.15 -7.81 6.63
CA ALA A 62 8.11 -7.73 5.61
C ALA A 62 8.70 -7.35 4.23
N ALA A 63 9.62 -6.38 4.18
CA ALA A 63 10.30 -5.99 2.95
C ALA A 63 11.07 -7.17 2.33
N ARG A 64 11.78 -7.97 3.16
CA ARG A 64 12.49 -9.16 2.67
C ARG A 64 11.55 -10.23 2.15
N ALA A 65 10.43 -10.48 2.82
CA ALA A 65 9.44 -11.45 2.38
C ALA A 65 8.84 -11.09 1.00
N ASN A 66 8.69 -9.78 0.73
CA ASN A 66 8.09 -9.26 -0.50
C ASN A 66 9.13 -8.84 -1.56
N PHE A 67 10.41 -9.10 -1.35
CA PHE A 67 11.48 -8.59 -2.21
C PHE A 67 11.38 -9.11 -3.65
N VAL A 68 11.15 -10.42 -3.85
CA VAL A 68 11.05 -11.01 -5.20
C VAL A 68 9.84 -10.49 -5.98
N PRO A 69 8.62 -10.47 -5.41
CA PRO A 69 7.48 -9.81 -6.04
C PRO A 69 7.74 -8.34 -6.38
N ALA A 70 8.38 -7.60 -5.47
CA ALA A 70 8.73 -6.20 -5.69
C ALA A 70 9.63 -6.02 -6.91
N LEU A 71 10.69 -6.82 -7.02
CA LEU A 71 11.59 -6.80 -8.18
C LEU A 71 10.87 -7.10 -9.49
N PHE A 72 9.92 -8.03 -9.48
CA PHE A 72 9.14 -8.34 -10.68
C PHE A 72 8.33 -7.15 -11.16
N VAL A 73 7.59 -6.48 -10.25
CA VAL A 73 6.80 -5.29 -10.61
C VAL A 73 7.70 -4.13 -11.04
N GLN A 74 8.83 -3.94 -10.37
CA GLN A 74 9.81 -2.90 -10.74
C GLN A 74 10.40 -3.15 -12.13
N ALA A 75 10.79 -4.40 -12.44
CA ALA A 75 11.28 -4.77 -13.77
C ALA A 75 10.23 -4.55 -14.86
N LEU A 76 8.98 -4.91 -14.59
CA LEU A 76 7.87 -4.65 -15.51
C LEU A 76 7.69 -3.14 -15.75
N MET A 77 7.73 -2.33 -14.71
CA MET A 77 7.58 -0.88 -14.83
C MET A 77 8.75 -0.23 -15.59
N ILE A 78 9.98 -0.71 -15.36
CA ILE A 78 11.16 -0.30 -16.16
C ILE A 78 10.96 -0.68 -17.64
N GLY A 79 10.42 -1.86 -17.91
CA GLY A 79 10.05 -2.29 -19.26
C GLY A 79 9.01 -1.36 -19.90
N LEU A 80 8.01 -0.90 -19.13
CA LEU A 80 7.04 0.09 -19.62
C LEU A 80 7.69 1.46 -19.92
N VAL A 81 8.65 1.90 -19.10
CA VAL A 81 9.45 3.12 -19.42
C VAL A 81 10.19 2.93 -20.74
N ALA A 82 10.88 1.81 -20.90
CA ALA A 82 11.59 1.52 -22.12
C ALA A 82 10.64 1.45 -23.35
N ALA A 83 9.49 0.80 -23.20
CA ALA A 83 8.47 0.75 -24.24
C ALA A 83 7.94 2.14 -24.62
N TYR A 84 7.68 2.98 -23.63
CA TYR A 84 7.21 4.35 -23.88
C TYR A 84 8.19 5.18 -24.72
N PHE A 85 9.50 5.08 -24.41
CA PHE A 85 10.51 5.90 -25.08
C PHE A 85 11.02 5.31 -26.40
N TYR A 86 11.14 3.99 -26.47
CA TYR A 86 11.83 3.32 -27.59
C TYR A 86 10.92 2.52 -28.51
N LEU A 87 9.66 2.23 -28.12
CA LEU A 87 8.74 1.43 -28.92
C LEU A 87 7.60 2.30 -29.49
N PRO A 88 7.65 2.73 -30.75
CA PRO A 88 6.59 3.57 -31.34
C PRO A 88 5.21 2.91 -31.31
N ALA A 89 5.13 1.56 -31.43
CA ALA A 89 3.88 0.81 -31.37
C ALA A 89 3.19 0.87 -29.99
N ALA A 90 3.90 1.22 -28.92
CA ALA A 90 3.32 1.37 -27.58
C ALA A 90 2.65 2.74 -27.35
N LYS A 91 3.02 3.76 -28.13
CA LYS A 91 2.51 5.14 -27.98
C LYS A 91 0.97 5.25 -27.97
N PRO A 92 0.21 4.54 -28.86
CA PRO A 92 -1.25 4.62 -28.82
C PRO A 92 -1.85 4.18 -27.49
N VAL A 93 -1.30 3.11 -26.87
CA VAL A 93 -1.78 2.60 -25.57
C VAL A 93 -1.56 3.64 -24.48
N PHE A 94 -0.37 4.23 -24.39
CA PHE A 94 -0.10 5.32 -23.46
C PHE A 94 -0.93 6.57 -23.75
N GLY A 95 -1.23 6.83 -25.03
CA GLY A 95 -2.13 7.90 -25.45
C GLY A 95 -3.55 7.73 -24.90
N VAL A 96 -4.10 6.53 -24.89
CA VAL A 96 -5.40 6.22 -24.30
C VAL A 96 -5.39 6.50 -22.80
N LEU A 97 -4.38 6.02 -22.06
CA LEU A 97 -4.26 6.27 -20.62
C LEU A 97 -4.12 7.77 -20.30
N THR A 98 -3.31 8.48 -21.08
CA THR A 98 -3.18 9.94 -20.98
C THR A 98 -4.52 10.62 -21.20
N ASN A 99 -5.25 10.24 -22.24
CA ASN A 99 -6.54 10.84 -22.59
C ASN A 99 -7.57 10.63 -21.47
N TRP A 100 -7.66 9.42 -20.92
CA TRP A 100 -8.54 9.12 -19.79
C TRP A 100 -8.19 9.96 -18.55
N ASN A 101 -6.91 10.07 -18.22
CA ASN A 101 -6.48 10.85 -17.06
C ASN A 101 -6.73 12.36 -17.25
N VAL A 102 -6.43 12.89 -18.43
CA VAL A 102 -6.58 14.33 -18.71
C VAL A 102 -8.05 14.75 -18.76
N HIS A 103 -8.90 14.00 -19.48
CA HIS A 103 -10.31 14.35 -19.61
C HIS A 103 -11.15 13.94 -18.39
N GLY A 104 -10.81 12.83 -17.74
CA GLY A 104 -11.51 12.36 -16.54
C GLY A 104 -11.07 13.08 -15.26
N GLY A 105 -9.89 13.69 -15.24
CA GLY A 105 -9.38 14.48 -14.12
C GLY A 105 -9.43 13.74 -12.78
N LEU A 106 -9.91 14.43 -11.75
CA LEU A 106 -10.01 13.85 -10.40
C LEU A 106 -11.04 12.72 -10.31
N LEU A 107 -12.09 12.74 -11.15
CA LEU A 107 -13.07 11.67 -11.20
C LEU A 107 -12.44 10.36 -11.74
N PHE A 108 -11.62 10.46 -12.79
CA PHE A 108 -10.84 9.32 -13.26
C PHE A 108 -9.94 8.77 -12.15
N SER A 109 -9.23 9.65 -11.45
CA SER A 109 -8.33 9.29 -10.34
C SER A 109 -9.08 8.53 -9.24
N PHE A 110 -10.26 9.03 -8.85
CA PHE A 110 -11.12 8.42 -7.85
C PHE A 110 -11.62 7.04 -8.28
N VAL A 111 -12.23 6.97 -9.45
CA VAL A 111 -12.86 5.73 -9.95
C VAL A 111 -11.81 4.68 -10.28
N ALA A 112 -10.73 5.05 -10.99
CA ALA A 112 -9.69 4.13 -11.38
C ALA A 112 -8.98 3.51 -10.17
N MET A 113 -8.60 4.33 -9.18
CA MET A 113 -7.95 3.83 -7.95
C MET A 113 -8.92 3.04 -7.09
N GLY A 114 -10.17 3.51 -6.95
CA GLY A 114 -11.21 2.83 -6.18
C GLY A 114 -11.54 1.43 -6.74
N ILE A 115 -11.73 1.32 -8.06
CA ILE A 115 -11.99 0.02 -8.70
C ILE A 115 -10.75 -0.88 -8.64
N THR A 116 -9.59 -0.35 -9.04
CA THR A 116 -8.40 -1.17 -9.25
C THR A 116 -7.80 -1.63 -7.92
N VAL A 117 -7.63 -0.74 -6.95
CA VAL A 117 -7.04 -1.11 -5.66
C VAL A 117 -8.12 -1.57 -4.69
N GLY A 118 -9.24 -0.84 -4.58
CA GLY A 118 -10.31 -1.18 -3.66
C GLY A 118 -11.15 -2.38 -4.12
N GLY A 119 -11.54 -2.41 -5.39
CA GLY A 119 -12.42 -3.44 -5.95
C GLY A 119 -11.67 -4.75 -6.26
N LEU A 120 -10.64 -4.68 -7.11
CA LEU A 120 -9.92 -5.90 -7.55
C LEU A 120 -9.25 -6.63 -6.39
N THR A 121 -8.74 -5.92 -5.39
CA THR A 121 -8.12 -6.55 -4.22
C THR A 121 -9.14 -7.38 -3.43
N GLU A 122 -10.34 -6.86 -3.21
CA GLU A 122 -11.40 -7.59 -2.51
C GLU A 122 -11.90 -8.79 -3.33
N ILE A 123 -12.12 -8.59 -4.64
CA ILE A 123 -12.50 -9.67 -5.56
C ILE A 123 -11.43 -10.77 -5.54
N SER A 124 -10.15 -10.42 -5.64
CA SER A 124 -9.06 -11.39 -5.58
C SER A 124 -9.06 -12.15 -4.26
N GLY A 125 -9.29 -11.48 -3.13
CA GLY A 125 -9.40 -12.09 -1.82
C GLY A 125 -10.54 -13.12 -1.74
N VAL A 126 -11.72 -12.79 -2.26
CA VAL A 126 -12.87 -13.72 -2.29
C VAL A 126 -12.57 -14.94 -3.15
N TYR A 127 -12.01 -14.76 -4.34
CA TYR A 127 -11.74 -15.90 -5.24
C TYR A 127 -10.58 -16.76 -4.74
N LEU A 128 -9.49 -16.19 -4.25
CA LEU A 128 -8.30 -16.93 -3.84
C LEU A 128 -8.46 -17.60 -2.46
N HIS A 129 -9.12 -16.91 -1.51
CA HIS A 129 -9.19 -17.40 -0.14
C HIS A 129 -10.56 -17.99 0.25
N ASN A 130 -11.67 -17.51 -0.32
CA ASN A 130 -13.02 -18.01 -0.02
C ASN A 130 -13.58 -18.93 -1.12
N LYS A 131 -12.77 -19.41 -2.07
CA LYS A 131 -13.19 -20.27 -3.18
C LYS A 131 -14.37 -19.68 -3.98
N GLY A 132 -14.39 -18.38 -4.17
CA GLY A 132 -15.45 -17.64 -4.87
C GLY A 132 -16.76 -17.49 -4.09
N ARG A 133 -16.79 -17.84 -2.81
CA ARG A 133 -17.99 -17.70 -1.97
C ARG A 133 -18.06 -16.30 -1.37
N TRP A 134 -18.97 -15.49 -1.87
CA TRP A 134 -19.25 -14.14 -1.38
C TRP A 134 -20.02 -14.19 -0.07
N LYS A 135 -19.65 -13.33 0.86
CA LYS A 135 -20.37 -13.07 2.11
C LYS A 135 -20.96 -11.68 2.07
N GLY A 136 -22.00 -11.42 2.86
CA GLY A 136 -22.64 -10.10 2.91
C GLY A 136 -21.68 -8.97 3.32
N GLU A 137 -20.69 -9.29 4.16
CA GLU A 137 -19.65 -8.37 4.60
C GLU A 137 -18.66 -7.96 3.48
N ASP A 138 -18.43 -8.83 2.48
CA ASP A 138 -17.47 -8.60 1.42
C ASP A 138 -17.87 -7.41 0.52
N LEU A 139 -19.17 -7.25 0.27
CA LEU A 139 -19.68 -6.11 -0.49
C LEU A 139 -19.50 -4.79 0.27
N GLY A 140 -19.74 -4.79 1.57
CA GLY A 140 -19.50 -3.63 2.43
C GLY A 140 -18.01 -3.27 2.49
N ASN A 141 -17.14 -4.28 2.58
CA ASN A 141 -15.69 -4.11 2.52
C ASN A 141 -15.24 -3.52 1.19
N MET A 142 -15.76 -4.05 0.08
CA MET A 142 -15.46 -3.56 -1.26
C MET A 142 -15.89 -2.09 -1.45
N ALA A 143 -17.09 -1.74 -0.99
CA ALA A 143 -17.57 -0.36 -1.05
C ALA A 143 -16.69 0.58 -0.21
N PHE A 144 -16.36 0.20 1.03
CA PHE A 144 -15.47 0.98 1.88
C PHE A 144 -14.09 1.18 1.23
N ASN A 145 -13.50 0.12 0.73
CA ASN A 145 -12.20 0.17 0.06
C ASN A 145 -12.24 1.02 -1.20
N PHE A 146 -13.30 0.90 -2.01
CA PHE A 146 -13.51 1.75 -3.18
C PHE A 146 -13.45 3.24 -2.81
N PHE A 147 -14.14 3.65 -1.75
CA PHE A 147 -14.14 5.05 -1.32
C PHE A 147 -12.79 5.48 -0.75
N VAL A 148 -12.16 4.69 0.11
CA VAL A 148 -10.86 5.04 0.72
C VAL A 148 -9.78 5.15 -0.35
N PHE A 149 -9.64 4.14 -1.20
CA PHE A 149 -8.64 4.18 -2.28
C PHE A 149 -8.98 5.18 -3.36
N GLY A 150 -10.26 5.42 -3.65
CA GLY A 150 -10.70 6.51 -4.53
C GLY A 150 -10.23 7.88 -4.02
N LEU A 151 -10.43 8.17 -2.74
CA LEU A 151 -9.93 9.41 -2.12
C LEU A 151 -8.41 9.50 -2.16
N LEU A 152 -7.70 8.41 -1.88
CA LEU A 152 -6.24 8.36 -2.01
C LEU A 152 -5.79 8.59 -3.46
N GLY A 153 -6.53 8.11 -4.44
CA GLY A 153 -6.29 8.38 -5.86
C GLY A 153 -6.39 9.88 -6.19
N VAL A 154 -7.41 10.55 -5.66
CA VAL A 154 -7.55 12.01 -5.80
C VAL A 154 -6.39 12.74 -5.13
N MET A 155 -6.03 12.35 -3.91
CA MET A 155 -4.89 12.95 -3.18
C MET A 155 -3.58 12.78 -3.96
N ASN A 156 -3.31 11.59 -4.49
CA ASN A 156 -2.12 11.31 -5.28
C ASN A 156 -2.11 12.11 -6.60
N SER A 157 -3.26 12.25 -7.27
CA SER A 157 -3.39 13.06 -8.48
C SER A 157 -3.04 14.52 -8.23
N LEU A 158 -3.61 15.10 -7.19
CA LEU A 158 -3.32 16.49 -6.79
C LEU A 158 -1.85 16.66 -6.40
N PHE A 159 -1.32 15.70 -5.65
CA PHE A 159 0.07 15.73 -5.23
C PHE A 159 1.05 15.66 -6.41
N TYR A 160 0.84 14.78 -7.39
CA TYR A 160 1.70 14.70 -8.59
C TYR A 160 1.64 15.98 -9.45
N GLN A 161 0.45 16.56 -9.59
CA GLN A 161 0.31 17.85 -10.28
C GLN A 161 1.05 18.96 -9.53
N GLN A 162 0.92 19.01 -8.20
CA GLN A 162 1.59 19.99 -7.37
C GLN A 162 3.12 19.84 -7.41
N GLN A 163 3.62 18.60 -7.38
CA GLN A 163 5.06 18.33 -7.55
C GLN A 163 5.57 18.78 -8.92
N ALA A 164 4.78 18.59 -9.99
CA ALA A 164 5.15 19.08 -11.32
C ALA A 164 5.19 20.60 -11.38
N HIS A 165 4.32 21.27 -10.63
CA HIS A 165 4.32 22.73 -10.50
C HIS A 165 5.53 23.23 -9.70
N TRP A 166 5.86 22.60 -8.56
CA TRP A 166 6.96 23.05 -7.70
C TRP A 166 8.35 22.76 -8.28
N PHE A 167 8.55 21.57 -8.83
CA PHE A 167 9.88 21.07 -9.22
C PHE A 167 10.04 20.94 -10.74
N GLY A 168 8.97 21.25 -11.50
CA GLY A 168 8.95 21.10 -12.96
C GLY A 168 8.62 19.67 -13.42
N ALA A 169 8.31 19.55 -14.72
CA ALA A 169 8.01 18.28 -15.38
C ALA A 169 9.26 17.59 -15.98
N GLY A 170 10.46 18.10 -15.69
CA GLY A 170 11.71 17.58 -16.19
C GLY A 170 12.09 16.22 -15.60
N ARG A 171 13.08 15.58 -16.24
CA ARG A 171 13.58 14.22 -15.88
C ARG A 171 15.06 14.23 -15.51
N SER A 172 15.61 15.39 -15.17
CA SER A 172 16.99 15.44 -14.68
C SER A 172 17.10 14.68 -13.36
N PRO A 173 18.25 14.06 -13.07
CA PRO A 173 18.45 13.30 -11.83
C PRO A 173 18.10 14.10 -10.57
N GLY A 174 18.40 15.40 -10.54
CA GLY A 174 18.06 16.28 -9.43
C GLY A 174 16.56 16.44 -9.23
N ILE A 175 15.78 16.63 -10.30
CA ILE A 175 14.32 16.73 -10.24
C ILE A 175 13.71 15.41 -9.77
N LEU A 176 14.16 14.28 -10.31
CA LEU A 176 13.68 12.96 -9.92
C LEU A 176 13.98 12.68 -8.45
N ALA A 177 15.19 12.96 -7.99
CA ALA A 177 15.59 12.78 -6.60
C ALA A 177 14.76 13.65 -5.65
N THR A 178 14.54 14.94 -5.98
CA THR A 178 13.75 15.86 -5.16
C THR A 178 12.30 15.41 -5.08
N LYS A 179 11.67 15.04 -6.20
CA LYS A 179 10.30 14.54 -6.23
C LYS A 179 10.16 13.27 -5.42
N THR A 180 11.08 12.31 -5.59
CA THR A 180 11.07 11.05 -4.83
C THR A 180 11.27 11.31 -3.34
N PHE A 181 12.16 12.22 -2.96
CA PHE A 181 12.36 12.58 -1.56
C PHE A 181 11.10 13.18 -0.93
N VAL A 182 10.49 14.16 -1.58
CA VAL A 182 9.26 14.80 -1.08
C VAL A 182 8.11 13.81 -1.01
N ASP A 183 7.99 12.92 -2.00
CA ASP A 183 6.98 11.86 -2.01
C ASP A 183 7.16 10.90 -0.83
N GLN A 184 8.34 10.29 -0.73
CA GLN A 184 8.56 9.15 0.15
C GLN A 184 8.88 9.54 1.60
N PHE A 185 9.42 10.74 1.83
CA PHE A 185 9.83 11.17 3.16
C PHE A 185 8.96 12.31 3.75
N LEU A 186 8.11 12.95 2.94
CA LEU A 186 7.18 13.98 3.44
C LEU A 186 5.72 13.57 3.19
N TYR A 187 5.32 13.39 1.94
CA TYR A 187 3.92 13.11 1.60
C TYR A 187 3.45 11.74 2.15
N THR A 188 4.19 10.68 1.87
CA THR A 188 3.81 9.33 2.28
C THR A 188 3.74 9.16 3.80
N PRO A 189 4.76 9.54 4.61
CA PRO A 189 4.71 9.34 6.06
C PRO A 189 3.75 10.28 6.78
N PHE A 190 3.57 11.50 6.30
CA PHE A 190 2.79 12.51 7.04
C PHE A 190 1.36 12.69 6.52
N LEU A 191 1.04 12.21 5.31
CA LEU A 191 -0.29 12.39 4.75
C LEU A 191 -0.89 11.07 4.23
N SER A 192 -0.31 10.43 3.23
CA SER A 192 -0.92 9.28 2.56
C SER A 192 -1.11 8.08 3.50
N ASN A 193 -0.03 7.60 4.14
CA ASN A 193 -0.11 6.45 5.05
C ASN A 193 -0.94 6.72 6.31
N PRO A 194 -0.81 7.87 7.00
CA PRO A 194 -1.69 8.18 8.13
C PRO A 194 -3.16 8.20 7.76
N VAL A 195 -3.53 8.85 6.64
CA VAL A 195 -4.94 8.89 6.18
C VAL A 195 -5.46 7.47 5.93
N GLN A 196 -4.71 6.65 5.22
CA GLN A 196 -5.07 5.26 4.97
C GLN A 196 -5.19 4.47 6.27
N THR A 197 -4.19 4.55 7.15
CA THR A 197 -4.17 3.83 8.42
C THR A 197 -5.35 4.22 9.32
N LEU A 198 -5.67 5.52 9.39
CA LEU A 198 -6.80 6.04 10.15
C LEU A 198 -8.15 5.56 9.60
N ALA A 199 -8.32 5.53 8.28
CA ALA A 199 -9.53 5.01 7.67
C ALA A 199 -9.76 3.54 8.04
N PHE A 200 -8.73 2.71 7.98
CA PHE A 200 -8.82 1.30 8.36
C PHE A 200 -8.97 1.09 9.88
N LEU A 201 -8.32 1.90 10.70
CA LEU A 201 -8.53 1.90 12.15
C LEU A 201 -10.00 2.23 12.47
N TRP A 202 -10.55 3.27 11.86
CA TRP A 202 -11.95 3.65 12.05
C TRP A 202 -12.92 2.51 11.66
N LYS A 203 -12.64 1.83 10.54
CA LYS A 203 -13.40 0.64 10.16
C LYS A 203 -13.27 -0.50 11.19
N SER A 204 -12.07 -0.77 11.70
CA SER A 204 -11.85 -1.83 12.70
C SER A 204 -12.55 -1.56 14.03
N GLU A 205 -12.76 -0.29 14.37
CA GLU A 205 -13.53 0.17 15.54
C GLU A 205 -15.05 0.31 15.23
N GLN A 206 -15.55 -0.45 14.24
CA GLN A 206 -16.96 -0.45 13.84
C GLN A 206 -17.49 0.96 13.54
N PHE A 207 -16.66 1.79 12.90
CA PHE A 207 -16.94 3.20 12.57
C PHE A 207 -17.20 4.10 13.79
N SER A 208 -16.73 3.70 14.97
CA SER A 208 -16.82 4.48 16.20
C SER A 208 -15.69 5.52 16.26
N PHE A 209 -16.04 6.81 16.06
CA PHE A 209 -15.07 7.90 16.15
C PHE A 209 -14.43 7.98 17.53
N ARG A 210 -15.21 7.78 18.60
CA ARG A 210 -14.74 7.82 19.98
C ARG A 210 -13.64 6.77 20.22
N GLN A 211 -13.88 5.50 19.86
CA GLN A 211 -12.91 4.42 20.04
C GLN A 211 -11.65 4.64 19.20
N THR A 212 -11.82 5.16 17.99
CA THR A 212 -10.68 5.52 17.13
C THR A 212 -9.80 6.57 17.77
N VAL A 213 -10.40 7.65 18.31
CA VAL A 213 -9.67 8.72 19.00
C VAL A 213 -9.02 8.22 20.29
N GLU A 214 -9.71 7.39 21.08
CA GLU A 214 -9.14 6.77 22.29
C GLU A 214 -7.87 5.96 21.97
N LYS A 215 -7.86 5.19 20.87
CA LYS A 215 -6.65 4.46 20.42
C LYS A 215 -5.52 5.37 19.93
N MET A 216 -5.85 6.58 19.52
CA MET A 216 -4.87 7.58 19.09
C MET A 216 -4.34 8.46 20.22
N GLN A 217 -4.86 8.36 21.45
CA GLN A 217 -4.45 9.23 22.58
C GLN A 217 -2.93 9.18 22.84
N HIS A 218 -2.28 8.05 22.51
CA HIS A 218 -0.83 7.92 22.53
C HIS A 218 -0.26 7.96 21.11
N PHE A 219 -0.44 9.08 20.41
CA PHE A 219 -0.11 9.24 18.99
C PHE A 219 1.31 8.77 18.62
N GLN A 220 2.32 9.06 19.44
CA GLN A 220 3.69 8.59 19.19
C GLN A 220 3.80 7.07 19.15
N GLN A 221 3.19 6.39 20.13
CA GLN A 221 3.19 4.93 20.18
C GLN A 221 2.37 4.35 19.02
N PHE A 222 1.21 4.91 18.72
CA PHE A 222 0.39 4.53 17.59
C PHE A 222 1.18 4.66 16.27
N TYR A 223 1.82 5.79 16.03
CA TYR A 223 2.60 6.02 14.82
C TYR A 223 3.76 5.03 14.70
N VAL A 224 4.55 4.86 15.75
CA VAL A 224 5.72 3.97 15.76
C VAL A 224 5.33 2.51 15.61
N LEU A 225 4.23 2.07 16.22
CA LEU A 225 3.83 0.67 16.20
C LEU A 225 2.99 0.27 14.98
N THR A 226 2.29 1.21 14.37
CA THR A 226 1.33 0.93 13.30
C THR A 226 1.79 1.49 11.96
N VAL A 227 2.25 2.75 11.92
CA VAL A 227 2.61 3.42 10.67
C VAL A 227 4.04 3.10 10.24
N LEU A 228 4.99 3.15 11.17
CA LEU A 228 6.42 2.98 10.86
C LEU A 228 6.79 1.61 10.28
N PRO A 229 6.28 0.46 10.77
CA PRO A 229 6.58 -0.84 10.14
C PRO A 229 6.13 -0.91 8.68
N VAL A 230 4.95 -0.34 8.40
CA VAL A 230 4.39 -0.25 7.05
C VAL A 230 5.26 0.62 6.16
N LEU A 231 5.67 1.80 6.65
CA LEU A 231 6.55 2.70 5.92
C LEU A 231 7.86 2.04 5.51
N VAL A 232 8.50 1.30 6.41
CA VAL A 232 9.79 0.63 6.12
C VAL A 232 9.63 -0.39 5.00
N SER A 233 8.57 -1.21 5.04
CA SER A 233 8.25 -2.14 3.95
C SER A 233 7.94 -1.41 2.65
N ASN A 234 7.14 -0.36 2.74
CA ASN A 234 6.70 0.46 1.63
C ASN A 234 7.87 1.13 0.90
N TRP A 235 8.83 1.69 1.63
CA TRP A 235 10.02 2.34 1.04
C TRP A 235 10.85 1.40 0.18
N CYS A 236 11.00 0.14 0.56
CA CYS A 236 11.75 -0.85 -0.22
C CYS A 236 11.11 -1.09 -1.61
N PHE A 237 9.79 -1.01 -1.70
CA PHE A 237 9.06 -1.14 -2.95
C PHE A 237 8.93 0.20 -3.69
N TRP A 238 8.45 1.24 -2.98
CA TRP A 238 8.00 2.47 -3.62
C TRP A 238 9.14 3.44 -3.98
N ILE A 239 10.26 3.48 -3.26
CA ILE A 239 11.36 4.40 -3.63
C ILE A 239 11.84 4.15 -5.06
N PRO A 240 12.23 2.94 -5.46
CA PRO A 240 12.61 2.70 -6.85
C PRO A 240 11.43 2.84 -7.82
N MET A 241 10.23 2.44 -7.41
CA MET A 241 9.02 2.52 -8.24
C MET A 241 8.66 3.97 -8.58
N VAL A 242 8.69 4.87 -7.62
CA VAL A 242 8.36 6.28 -7.78
C VAL A 242 9.36 6.98 -8.69
N VAL A 243 10.66 6.64 -8.60
CA VAL A 243 11.66 7.12 -9.56
C VAL A 243 11.28 6.75 -10.99
N VAL A 244 10.87 5.49 -11.20
CA VAL A 244 10.41 4.99 -12.50
C VAL A 244 9.15 5.74 -12.97
N ILE A 245 8.17 5.92 -12.09
CA ILE A 245 6.92 6.64 -12.39
C ILE A 245 7.22 8.10 -12.78
N TYR A 246 8.12 8.79 -12.09
CA TYR A 246 8.47 10.17 -12.39
C TYR A 246 9.26 10.34 -13.71
N CYS A 247 9.77 9.27 -14.32
CA CYS A 247 10.30 9.30 -15.67
C CYS A 247 9.21 9.53 -16.74
N PHE A 248 7.94 9.31 -16.42
CA PHE A 248 6.82 9.56 -17.35
C PHE A 248 6.30 11.00 -17.24
N PRO A 249 5.62 11.51 -18.30
CA PRO A 249 4.86 12.74 -18.22
C PRO A 249 3.84 12.70 -17.07
N THR A 250 3.54 13.86 -16.46
CA THR A 250 2.64 13.96 -15.30
C THR A 250 1.27 13.31 -15.56
N SER A 251 0.76 13.39 -16.79
CA SER A 251 -0.50 12.76 -17.21
C SER A 251 -0.49 11.23 -17.17
N LEU A 252 0.68 10.58 -17.16
CA LEU A 252 0.84 9.12 -17.07
C LEU A 252 1.23 8.65 -15.67
N GLN A 253 1.72 9.52 -14.79
CA GLN A 253 2.26 9.13 -13.49
C GLN A 253 1.20 8.41 -12.63
N LEU A 254 0.01 8.98 -12.50
CA LEU A 254 -1.07 8.36 -11.75
C LEU A 254 -1.58 7.05 -12.37
N PRO A 255 -1.95 6.98 -13.68
CA PRO A 255 -2.37 5.72 -14.31
C PRO A 255 -1.36 4.58 -14.12
N LEU A 256 -0.07 4.88 -14.27
CA LEU A 256 0.98 3.88 -14.10
C LEU A 256 1.22 3.52 -12.62
N GLY A 257 1.07 4.48 -11.72
CA GLY A 257 1.04 4.22 -10.28
C GLY A 257 -0.10 3.27 -9.90
N ILE A 258 -1.30 3.49 -10.41
CA ILE A 258 -2.46 2.60 -10.20
C ILE A 258 -2.16 1.18 -10.75
N LEU A 259 -1.58 1.08 -11.93
CA LEU A 259 -1.18 -0.20 -12.52
C LEU A 259 -0.15 -0.92 -11.64
N ALA A 260 0.86 -0.21 -11.15
CA ALA A 260 1.88 -0.78 -10.26
C ALA A 260 1.26 -1.32 -8.96
N VAL A 261 0.36 -0.54 -8.32
CA VAL A 261 -0.37 -0.98 -7.11
C VAL A 261 -1.24 -2.19 -7.40
N ALA A 262 -1.96 -2.21 -8.54
CA ALA A 262 -2.83 -3.32 -8.92
C ALA A 262 -2.05 -4.63 -9.06
N ILE A 263 -0.96 -4.60 -9.83
CA ILE A 263 -0.10 -5.79 -10.04
C ILE A 263 0.51 -6.24 -8.72
N TRP A 264 1.01 -5.29 -7.92
CA TRP A 264 1.56 -5.56 -6.59
C TRP A 264 0.54 -6.23 -5.67
N SER A 265 -0.67 -5.68 -5.57
CA SER A 265 -1.74 -6.24 -4.73
C SER A 265 -2.17 -7.64 -5.18
N MET A 266 -2.25 -7.87 -6.49
CA MET A 266 -2.59 -9.19 -7.04
C MET A 266 -1.49 -10.22 -6.75
N LEU A 267 -0.21 -9.86 -6.92
CA LEU A 267 0.92 -10.74 -6.59
C LEU A 267 0.93 -11.12 -5.11
N LEU A 268 0.72 -10.15 -4.23
CA LEU A 268 0.66 -10.42 -2.79
C LEU A 268 -0.52 -11.34 -2.44
N ALA A 269 -1.68 -11.14 -3.06
CA ALA A 269 -2.85 -11.98 -2.84
C ALA A 269 -2.59 -13.46 -3.23
N THR A 270 -1.77 -13.72 -4.26
CA THR A 270 -1.42 -15.09 -4.68
C THR A 270 -0.37 -15.77 -3.79
N LEU A 271 0.43 -14.98 -3.05
CA LEU A 271 1.51 -15.50 -2.20
C LEU A 271 1.08 -15.82 -0.77
N ILE A 272 -0.10 -15.34 -0.37
CA ILE A 272 -0.67 -15.66 0.93
C ILE A 272 -1.30 -17.05 0.82
N GLU A 273 -0.61 -18.07 1.35
CA GLU A 273 -1.22 -19.38 1.51
C GLU A 273 -2.46 -19.27 2.43
N PRO A 274 -3.60 -19.90 2.07
CA PRO A 274 -4.72 -20.01 3.01
C PRO A 274 -4.20 -20.70 4.27
N ALA A 275 -4.41 -20.08 5.43
CA ALA A 275 -4.13 -20.73 6.70
C ALA A 275 -4.85 -22.06 6.69
N ASN A 276 -4.09 -23.16 6.76
CA ASN A 276 -4.63 -24.51 6.75
C ASN A 276 -5.71 -24.60 7.83
N THR A 277 -6.95 -24.79 7.37
CA THR A 277 -8.13 -25.12 8.20
C THR A 277 -8.00 -26.51 8.75
#